data_350c1f066959dd7f8c672ec3d74fc7c2
#
_entry.id   350c1f066959dd7f8c672ec3d74fc7c2
#
_cell.length_a   1.000
_cell.length_b   1.000
_cell.length_c   1.000
_cell.angle_alpha   90.00
_cell.angle_beta   90.00
_cell.angle_gamma   90.00
#
_symmetry.space_group_name_H-M   'P 1'
#
loop_
_entity.id
_entity.type
_entity.pdbx_description
1 polymer ?
#
loop_
_entity_poly.entity_id
_entity_poly.type
_entity_poly.pdbx_seq_one_letter_code
_entity_poly.pdbx_strand_id
1 'polypeptide(L)'
;MSEQVKEPFVFVIFGASGDLSRRKLIPAMYHLASLGYLPQKYAVAGTSRTEMSDERLRELVRDAIQVHSKEEDAGASADASASLRFVYYQSGDTTKPQSVAALKTRLDQLDKEMGLKGNRLFYLAVAPDLVRDIIKNLDAAGMLEQAEGSWVRVVFEKPFGHDLQSARELNAALRRVLHEDQIYRIDHYLGKESVQNILTFRFGNAIFEPIFNRTHVNNIRITVAETIGMEGRRGAYYDTAGALRDIVQNHALQLLCLIAMEAPASFDAESIRDEKVKVLRSLVPMSVKEVEASTVRGQYKGYRGEEGVDPKSTTETYAALQTTIENWRWSGVPIILQTGKKMRRKFTNIEIEFNQPPLCLFREFAECPPNPNSLEVRIQPNEGISLSFVCKQPGTKYAVQDVKMDFSYSGSFEQRSPEAYERLLLEALHGDASLFTRSDEVELAWRFISSINEGWSKLPPPPFPNYEPATQGPAEASRFLNPTQTRRQ
;
A
#
# COMPACT_ATOMS: atom_id res chain seq x y z
N MET A 1 -10.45 -19.67 -1.34
CA MET A 1 -11.33 -19.36 -0.18
C MET A 1 -10.38 -19.18 1.01
N SER A 2 -10.34 -18.02 1.62
CA SER A 2 -9.63 -17.88 2.90
C SER A 2 -10.38 -18.73 3.93
N GLU A 3 -9.71 -19.73 4.45
CA GLU A 3 -10.30 -20.58 5.47
C GLU A 3 -10.56 -19.78 6.75
N GLN A 4 -11.55 -20.19 7.54
CA GLN A 4 -11.77 -19.66 8.86
C GLN A 4 -10.52 -19.82 9.74
N VAL A 5 -10.14 -18.77 10.47
CA VAL A 5 -9.09 -18.87 11.51
C VAL A 5 -9.54 -19.88 12.57
N LYS A 6 -8.76 -20.94 12.77
CA LYS A 6 -9.15 -22.06 13.66
C LYS A 6 -8.69 -21.88 15.09
N GLU A 7 -7.58 -21.19 15.28
CA GLU A 7 -6.95 -21.03 16.59
C GLU A 7 -7.51 -19.85 17.37
N PRO A 8 -7.77 -20.00 18.66
CA PRO A 8 -8.16 -18.87 19.52
C PRO A 8 -7.01 -17.88 19.66
N PHE A 9 -7.32 -16.58 19.80
CA PHE A 9 -6.29 -15.53 19.87
C PHE A 9 -6.77 -14.28 20.62
N VAL A 10 -5.81 -13.42 20.98
CA VAL A 10 -6.07 -12.03 21.39
C VAL A 10 -5.56 -11.08 20.30
N PHE A 11 -6.42 -10.20 19.82
CA PHE A 11 -6.05 -9.06 18.98
C PHE A 11 -5.79 -7.84 19.87
N VAL A 12 -4.54 -7.40 19.98
CA VAL A 12 -4.13 -6.30 20.86
C VAL A 12 -3.86 -5.05 20.02
N ILE A 13 -4.64 -3.99 20.25
CA ILE A 13 -4.53 -2.72 19.50
C ILE A 13 -3.82 -1.68 20.37
N PHE A 14 -2.59 -1.32 20.02
CA PHE A 14 -1.89 -0.17 20.58
C PHE A 14 -2.38 1.10 19.88
N GLY A 15 -2.84 2.08 20.64
CA GLY A 15 -3.51 3.26 20.10
C GLY A 15 -5.01 3.03 19.83
N ALA A 16 -5.67 2.21 20.64
CA ALA A 16 -7.07 1.81 20.46
C ALA A 16 -8.08 2.98 20.41
N SER A 17 -7.78 4.11 21.04
CA SER A 17 -8.59 5.33 20.97
C SER A 17 -8.35 6.18 19.70
N GLY A 18 -7.38 5.79 18.87
CA GLY A 18 -6.95 6.53 17.69
C GLY A 18 -7.91 6.44 16.50
N ASP A 19 -7.67 7.30 15.50
CA ASP A 19 -8.47 7.40 14.27
C ASP A 19 -8.40 6.11 13.44
N LEU A 20 -7.22 5.53 13.24
CA LEU A 20 -7.04 4.29 12.48
C LEU A 20 -7.82 3.13 13.10
N SER A 21 -7.76 3.00 14.43
CA SER A 21 -8.49 1.97 15.17
C SER A 21 -9.99 2.07 14.90
N ARG A 22 -10.57 3.26 15.04
CA ARG A 22 -12.01 3.50 14.86
C ARG A 22 -12.46 3.36 13.41
N ARG A 23 -11.68 3.88 12.45
CA ARG A 23 -12.09 3.93 11.05
C ARG A 23 -11.79 2.69 10.25
N LYS A 24 -10.82 1.86 10.69
CA LYS A 24 -10.33 0.72 9.91
C LYS A 24 -10.28 -0.58 10.70
N LEU A 25 -9.56 -0.63 11.83
CA LEU A 25 -9.29 -1.90 12.49
C LEU A 25 -10.54 -2.53 13.14
N ILE A 26 -11.33 -1.70 13.84
CA ILE A 26 -12.57 -2.15 14.47
C ILE A 26 -13.61 -2.59 13.44
N PRO A 27 -13.93 -1.79 12.38
CA PRO A 27 -14.82 -2.24 11.33
C PRO A 27 -14.33 -3.52 10.62
N ALA A 28 -13.03 -3.63 10.32
CA ALA A 28 -12.48 -4.82 9.69
C ALA A 28 -12.65 -6.08 10.56
N MET A 29 -12.35 -6.00 11.85
CA MET A 29 -12.56 -7.12 12.78
C MET A 29 -14.04 -7.49 12.90
N TYR A 30 -14.93 -6.50 12.92
CA TYR A 30 -16.36 -6.74 12.93
C TYR A 30 -16.82 -7.48 11.68
N HIS A 31 -16.39 -7.05 10.48
CA HIS A 31 -16.76 -7.73 9.24
C HIS A 31 -16.21 -9.16 9.18
N LEU A 32 -14.97 -9.38 9.58
CA LEU A 32 -14.39 -10.73 9.65
C LEU A 32 -15.19 -11.64 10.61
N ALA A 33 -15.66 -11.09 11.73
CA ALA A 33 -16.48 -11.84 12.68
C ALA A 33 -17.88 -12.15 12.09
N SER A 34 -18.55 -11.17 11.48
CA SER A 34 -19.89 -11.32 10.91
C SER A 34 -19.93 -12.29 9.71
N LEU A 35 -18.84 -12.35 8.94
CA LEU A 35 -18.66 -13.27 7.83
C LEU A 35 -18.20 -14.68 8.26
N GLY A 36 -17.99 -14.90 9.57
CA GLY A 36 -17.61 -16.21 10.10
C GLY A 36 -16.14 -16.59 9.90
N TYR A 37 -15.27 -15.64 9.56
CA TYR A 37 -13.83 -15.88 9.39
C TYR A 37 -13.06 -16.02 10.70
N LEU A 38 -13.62 -15.54 11.83
CA LEU A 38 -12.97 -15.63 13.12
C LEU A 38 -13.37 -16.90 13.89
N PRO A 39 -12.51 -17.41 14.80
CA PRO A 39 -12.83 -18.57 15.62
C PRO A 39 -13.90 -18.22 16.66
N GLN A 40 -14.52 -19.23 17.26
CA GLN A 40 -15.51 -19.00 18.33
C GLN A 40 -14.93 -18.30 19.57
N LYS A 41 -13.62 -18.49 19.82
CA LYS A 41 -12.91 -17.90 20.96
C LYS A 41 -11.86 -16.93 20.46
N TYR A 42 -12.09 -15.65 20.65
CA TYR A 42 -11.11 -14.59 20.45
C TYR A 42 -11.43 -13.42 21.38
N ALA A 43 -10.45 -12.56 21.62
CA ALA A 43 -10.63 -11.32 22.36
C ALA A 43 -10.00 -10.15 21.59
N VAL A 44 -10.54 -8.95 21.81
CA VAL A 44 -9.95 -7.68 21.36
C VAL A 44 -9.53 -6.90 22.59
N ALA A 45 -8.26 -6.60 22.74
CA ALA A 45 -7.70 -5.83 23.84
C ALA A 45 -7.15 -4.50 23.33
N GLY A 46 -7.75 -3.38 23.73
CA GLY A 46 -7.27 -2.06 23.40
C GLY A 46 -6.33 -1.51 24.47
N THR A 47 -5.28 -0.80 24.05
CA THR A 47 -4.45 -0.01 24.97
C THR A 47 -4.12 1.37 24.40
N SER A 48 -4.17 2.40 25.23
CA SER A 48 -3.70 3.75 24.92
C SER A 48 -3.50 4.56 26.21
N ARG A 49 -2.95 5.76 26.09
CA ARG A 49 -2.76 6.69 27.20
C ARG A 49 -4.06 7.28 27.75
N THR A 50 -5.15 7.19 26.99
CA THR A 50 -6.47 7.67 27.42
C THR A 50 -7.00 6.76 28.50
N GLU A 51 -7.39 7.29 29.65
CA GLU A 51 -8.06 6.52 30.67
C GLU A 51 -9.51 6.24 30.27
N MET A 52 -9.89 4.96 30.25
CA MET A 52 -11.27 4.52 30.03
C MET A 52 -11.48 3.11 30.59
N SER A 53 -12.76 2.74 30.77
CA SER A 53 -13.15 1.38 31.18
C SER A 53 -13.37 0.47 29.95
N ASP A 54 -13.53 -0.83 30.17
CA ASP A 54 -13.96 -1.80 29.17
C ASP A 54 -15.28 -1.37 28.50
N GLU A 55 -16.25 -0.88 29.29
CA GLU A 55 -17.55 -0.41 28.81
C GLU A 55 -17.41 0.75 27.89
N ARG A 56 -16.53 1.71 28.21
CA ARG A 56 -16.30 2.87 27.35
C ARG A 56 -15.64 2.49 26.03
N LEU A 57 -14.72 1.53 26.04
CA LEU A 57 -14.17 1.01 24.77
C LEU A 57 -15.26 0.27 23.97
N ARG A 58 -16.14 -0.51 24.60
CA ARG A 58 -17.26 -1.17 23.90
C ARG A 58 -18.23 -0.17 23.28
N GLU A 59 -18.47 0.98 23.90
CA GLU A 59 -19.24 2.07 23.30
C GLU A 59 -18.53 2.62 22.06
N LEU A 60 -17.24 2.95 22.16
CA LEU A 60 -16.45 3.42 21.00
C LEU A 60 -16.44 2.41 19.86
N VAL A 61 -16.39 1.11 20.16
CA VAL A 61 -16.47 0.04 19.16
C VAL A 61 -17.84 0.05 18.47
N ARG A 62 -18.93 0.17 19.22
CA ARG A 62 -20.29 0.26 18.66
C ARG A 62 -20.45 1.48 17.77
N ASP A 63 -20.00 2.64 18.22
CA ASP A 63 -20.04 3.88 17.45
C ASP A 63 -19.21 3.75 16.16
N ALA A 64 -18.03 3.15 16.23
CA ALA A 64 -17.15 2.95 15.08
C ALA A 64 -17.80 2.01 14.04
N ILE A 65 -18.44 0.94 14.46
CA ILE A 65 -19.16 0.02 13.59
C ILE A 65 -20.33 0.77 12.94
N GLN A 66 -21.15 1.47 13.73
CA GLN A 66 -22.32 2.18 13.21
C GLN A 66 -21.97 3.25 12.18
N VAL A 67 -20.85 3.97 12.36
CA VAL A 67 -20.43 5.08 11.48
C VAL A 67 -19.68 4.58 10.24
N HIS A 68 -18.90 3.51 10.36
CA HIS A 68 -17.93 3.11 9.34
C HIS A 68 -18.20 1.76 8.66
N SER A 69 -19.16 0.97 9.15
CA SER A 69 -19.69 -0.18 8.40
C SER A 69 -20.73 0.31 7.40
N LYS A 70 -20.65 -0.16 6.16
CA LYS A 70 -21.60 0.25 5.12
C LYS A 70 -22.97 -0.38 5.38
N GLU A 71 -24.06 0.32 5.00
CA GLU A 71 -25.44 -0.17 5.15
C GLU A 71 -25.72 -1.50 4.44
N GLU A 72 -24.97 -1.81 3.39
CA GLU A 72 -25.08 -3.10 2.66
C GLU A 72 -24.69 -4.31 3.53
N ASP A 73 -23.94 -4.09 4.62
CA ASP A 73 -23.61 -5.12 5.62
C ASP A 73 -24.72 -5.30 6.66
N ALA A 74 -25.80 -4.54 6.60
CA ALA A 74 -26.89 -4.49 7.58
C ALA A 74 -27.75 -5.77 7.67
N GLY A 75 -27.60 -6.72 6.74
CA GLY A 75 -28.23 -8.04 6.83
C GLY A 75 -27.77 -8.88 8.04
N ALA A 76 -26.63 -8.50 8.67
CA ALA A 76 -26.02 -9.13 9.85
C ALA A 76 -26.31 -8.37 11.17
N SER A 77 -27.17 -7.36 11.17
CA SER A 77 -27.26 -6.34 12.21
C SER A 77 -27.80 -6.78 13.57
N ALA A 78 -28.47 -7.92 13.71
CA ALA A 78 -29.07 -8.33 14.97
C ALA A 78 -28.05 -8.92 15.98
N ASP A 79 -26.87 -9.37 15.52
CA ASP A 79 -25.84 -10.00 16.35
C ASP A 79 -24.47 -9.29 16.33
N ALA A 80 -24.42 -8.09 15.76
CA ALA A 80 -23.19 -7.30 15.67
C ALA A 80 -22.56 -7.00 17.02
N SER A 81 -23.36 -6.73 18.04
CA SER A 81 -22.89 -6.55 19.43
C SER A 81 -22.42 -7.86 20.06
N ALA A 82 -22.91 -9.00 19.58
CA ALA A 82 -22.50 -10.32 20.06
C ALA A 82 -21.15 -10.75 19.48
N SER A 83 -20.80 -10.32 18.28
CA SER A 83 -19.51 -10.67 17.64
C SER A 83 -18.29 -9.98 18.29
N LEU A 84 -18.47 -8.80 18.93
CA LEU A 84 -17.43 -8.11 19.66
C LEU A 84 -17.64 -8.11 21.20
N ARG A 85 -18.31 -9.14 21.73
CA ARG A 85 -18.62 -9.27 23.17
C ARG A 85 -17.38 -9.38 24.07
N PHE A 86 -16.22 -9.69 23.52
CA PHE A 86 -14.97 -9.85 24.30
C PHE A 86 -14.01 -8.70 24.00
N VAL A 87 -14.47 -7.46 24.23
CA VAL A 87 -13.66 -6.26 24.11
C VAL A 87 -13.22 -5.80 25.48
N TYR A 88 -11.91 -5.64 25.65
CA TYR A 88 -11.24 -5.28 26.90
C TYR A 88 -10.32 -4.08 26.70
N TYR A 89 -10.05 -3.34 27.77
CA TYR A 89 -9.18 -2.19 27.74
C TYR A 89 -8.18 -2.18 28.87
N GLN A 90 -6.95 -1.76 28.58
CA GLN A 90 -5.92 -1.49 29.56
C GLN A 90 -5.31 -0.11 29.28
N SER A 91 -5.65 0.88 30.12
CA SER A 91 -5.03 2.20 30.01
C SER A 91 -3.55 2.15 30.39
N GLY A 92 -2.73 2.93 29.67
CA GLY A 92 -1.33 3.09 30.01
C GLY A 92 -0.47 3.64 28.86
N ASP A 93 0.64 4.23 29.25
CA ASP A 93 1.69 4.61 28.31
C ASP A 93 2.63 3.41 28.08
N THR A 94 2.42 2.70 26.99
CA THR A 94 3.17 1.47 26.65
C THR A 94 4.65 1.71 26.30
N THR A 95 5.10 2.97 26.23
CA THR A 95 6.54 3.30 26.25
C THR A 95 7.14 3.15 27.65
N LYS A 96 6.31 2.88 28.68
CA LYS A 96 6.73 2.67 30.08
C LYS A 96 6.58 1.20 30.47
N PRO A 97 7.63 0.57 31.05
CA PRO A 97 7.61 -0.84 31.45
C PRO A 97 6.42 -1.23 32.36
N GLN A 98 6.02 -0.34 33.28
CA GLN A 98 4.92 -0.59 34.21
C GLN A 98 3.58 -0.78 33.48
N SER A 99 3.31 0.02 32.44
CA SER A 99 2.09 -0.10 31.64
C SER A 99 2.06 -1.39 30.82
N VAL A 100 3.23 -1.82 30.31
CA VAL A 100 3.35 -3.10 29.60
C VAL A 100 3.17 -4.28 30.56
N ALA A 101 3.69 -4.20 31.79
CA ALA A 101 3.48 -5.22 32.82
C ALA A 101 1.99 -5.36 33.22
N ALA A 102 1.26 -4.22 33.35
CA ALA A 102 -0.17 -4.23 33.56
C ALA A 102 -0.96 -4.86 32.41
N LEU A 103 -0.59 -4.50 31.15
CA LEU A 103 -1.17 -5.10 29.96
C LEU A 103 -0.91 -6.62 29.91
N LYS A 104 0.32 -7.06 30.21
CA LYS A 104 0.65 -8.49 30.29
C LYS A 104 -0.24 -9.22 31.29
N THR A 105 -0.38 -8.70 32.51
CA THR A 105 -1.24 -9.29 33.54
C THR A 105 -2.68 -9.46 33.05
N ARG A 106 -3.21 -8.43 32.35
CA ARG A 106 -4.55 -8.47 31.76
C ARG A 106 -4.68 -9.54 30.68
N LEU A 107 -3.70 -9.63 29.78
CA LEU A 107 -3.69 -10.63 28.67
C LEU A 107 -3.55 -12.06 29.26
N ASP A 108 -2.68 -12.28 30.23
CA ASP A 108 -2.49 -13.57 30.87
C ASP A 108 -3.76 -14.02 31.62
N GLN A 109 -4.55 -13.07 32.18
CA GLN A 109 -5.87 -13.34 32.76
C GLN A 109 -6.85 -13.78 31.64
N LEU A 110 -6.94 -13.07 30.54
CA LEU A 110 -7.80 -13.42 29.39
C LEU A 110 -7.46 -14.80 28.82
N ASP A 111 -6.17 -15.12 28.69
CA ASP A 111 -5.70 -16.42 28.22
C ASP A 111 -6.25 -17.55 29.12
N LYS A 112 -6.23 -17.36 30.45
CA LYS A 112 -6.74 -18.36 31.42
C LYS A 112 -8.27 -18.47 31.37
N GLU A 113 -8.98 -17.34 31.35
CA GLU A 113 -10.44 -17.29 31.38
C GLU A 113 -11.08 -17.83 30.10
N MET A 114 -10.47 -17.56 28.93
CA MET A 114 -11.05 -17.88 27.65
C MET A 114 -10.35 -19.04 26.92
N GLY A 115 -9.18 -19.46 27.38
CA GLY A 115 -8.38 -20.52 26.75
C GLY A 115 -7.80 -20.11 25.42
N LEU A 116 -7.18 -18.91 25.36
CA LEU A 116 -6.66 -18.30 24.11
C LEU A 116 -5.26 -18.79 23.74
N LYS A 117 -4.67 -19.69 24.53
CA LYS A 117 -3.41 -20.41 24.25
C LYS A 117 -2.17 -19.52 24.11
N GLY A 118 -2.21 -18.24 24.51
CA GLY A 118 -1.09 -17.31 24.32
C GLY A 118 -0.93 -16.80 22.89
N ASN A 119 -1.84 -17.11 21.98
CA ASN A 119 -1.81 -16.58 20.60
C ASN A 119 -2.14 -15.10 20.59
N ARG A 120 -1.23 -14.27 20.06
CA ARG A 120 -1.33 -12.80 20.13
C ARG A 120 -1.00 -12.14 18.81
N LEU A 121 -1.95 -11.35 18.31
CA LEU A 121 -1.71 -10.41 17.22
C LEU A 121 -1.60 -9.00 17.81
N PHE A 122 -0.39 -8.46 17.91
CA PHE A 122 -0.14 -7.09 18.31
C PHE A 122 -0.23 -6.16 17.09
N TYR A 123 -1.04 -5.13 17.18
CA TYR A 123 -1.16 -4.11 16.13
C TYR A 123 -0.70 -2.75 16.65
N LEU A 124 0.39 -2.21 16.10
CA LEU A 124 0.97 -0.95 16.54
C LEU A 124 0.36 0.22 15.74
N ALA A 125 -0.87 0.65 16.09
CA ALA A 125 -1.55 1.81 15.54
C ALA A 125 -1.11 3.11 16.26
N VAL A 126 0.18 3.31 16.39
CA VAL A 126 0.83 4.41 17.13
C VAL A 126 1.78 5.20 16.23
N ALA A 127 2.22 6.37 16.71
CA ALA A 127 3.23 7.15 16.00
C ALA A 127 4.54 6.36 15.86
N PRO A 128 5.25 6.49 14.72
CA PRO A 128 6.44 5.66 14.40
C PRO A 128 7.58 5.76 15.41
N ASP A 129 7.75 6.92 16.03
CA ASP A 129 8.76 7.18 17.05
C ASP A 129 8.56 6.37 18.34
N LEU A 130 7.34 5.92 18.62
CA LEU A 130 7.03 5.13 19.82
C LEU A 130 7.28 3.63 19.63
N VAL A 131 7.39 3.17 18.39
CA VAL A 131 7.48 1.74 18.05
C VAL A 131 8.66 1.06 18.73
N ARG A 132 9.85 1.67 18.70
CA ARG A 132 11.07 1.08 19.28
C ARG A 132 10.93 0.85 20.78
N ASP A 133 10.39 1.83 21.51
CA ASP A 133 10.22 1.73 22.95
C ASP A 133 9.15 0.69 23.34
N ILE A 134 8.06 0.64 22.59
CA ILE A 134 7.00 -0.36 22.80
C ILE A 134 7.56 -1.77 22.60
N ILE A 135 8.23 -2.03 21.48
CA ILE A 135 8.82 -3.35 21.16
C ILE A 135 9.84 -3.77 22.22
N LYS A 136 10.74 -2.85 22.64
CA LYS A 136 11.68 -3.10 23.71
C LYS A 136 11.00 -3.49 25.04
N ASN A 137 9.90 -2.83 25.38
CA ASN A 137 9.18 -3.12 26.61
C ASN A 137 8.37 -4.42 26.52
N LEU A 138 7.83 -4.75 25.34
CA LEU A 138 7.17 -6.03 25.11
C LEU A 138 8.16 -7.19 25.23
N ASP A 139 9.35 -7.06 24.67
CA ASP A 139 10.44 -8.03 24.78
C ASP A 139 10.86 -8.21 26.24
N ALA A 140 11.16 -7.13 26.95
CA ALA A 140 11.54 -7.16 28.36
C ALA A 140 10.47 -7.79 29.27
N ALA A 141 9.21 -7.76 28.87
CA ALA A 141 8.10 -8.41 29.55
C ALA A 141 7.88 -9.88 29.13
N GLY A 142 8.67 -10.42 28.18
CA GLY A 142 8.53 -11.76 27.64
C GLY A 142 7.25 -11.96 26.81
N MET A 143 6.72 -10.88 26.21
CA MET A 143 5.46 -10.93 25.47
C MET A 143 5.64 -11.21 23.96
N LEU A 144 6.86 -11.21 23.47
CA LEU A 144 7.22 -11.52 22.08
C LEU A 144 7.68 -12.95 21.90
N GLU A 145 7.93 -13.68 23.00
CA GLU A 145 8.30 -15.09 22.98
C GLU A 145 7.11 -15.96 22.55
N GLN A 146 7.39 -16.96 21.75
CA GLN A 146 6.40 -17.96 21.33
C GLN A 146 6.62 -19.24 22.16
N ALA A 147 5.66 -19.59 22.99
CA ALA A 147 5.64 -20.89 23.64
C ALA A 147 5.30 -22.00 22.65
N GLU A 148 5.63 -23.25 22.95
CA GLU A 148 5.29 -24.39 22.10
C GLU A 148 3.77 -24.46 21.84
N GLY A 149 3.38 -24.46 20.56
CA GLY A 149 1.98 -24.49 20.13
C GLY A 149 1.26 -23.14 20.22
N SER A 150 1.99 -22.03 20.47
CA SER A 150 1.45 -20.67 20.41
C SER A 150 2.17 -19.84 19.32
N TRP A 151 1.54 -18.73 18.92
CA TRP A 151 2.15 -17.78 18.02
C TRP A 151 1.99 -16.34 18.52
N VAL A 152 2.99 -15.52 18.21
CA VAL A 152 2.99 -14.08 18.45
C VAL A 152 3.37 -13.38 17.17
N ARG A 153 2.53 -12.44 16.69
CA ARG A 153 2.73 -11.67 15.47
C ARG A 153 2.53 -10.20 15.76
N VAL A 154 3.33 -9.37 15.10
CA VAL A 154 3.32 -7.92 15.30
C VAL A 154 3.11 -7.22 13.98
N VAL A 155 2.04 -6.44 13.89
CA VAL A 155 1.67 -5.65 12.72
C VAL A 155 2.16 -4.22 12.92
N PHE A 156 2.85 -3.70 11.92
CA PHE A 156 3.43 -2.37 11.91
C PHE A 156 2.83 -1.54 10.79
N GLU A 157 2.47 -0.30 11.10
CA GLU A 157 2.06 0.71 10.13
C GLU A 157 3.24 1.46 9.52
N LYS A 158 3.05 1.96 8.30
CA LYS A 158 4.01 2.89 7.69
C LYS A 158 4.08 4.22 8.48
N PRO A 159 5.23 4.92 8.43
CA PRO A 159 6.45 4.66 7.64
C PRO A 159 7.46 3.74 8.35
N PHE A 160 8.23 3.00 7.55
CA PHE A 160 9.33 2.16 8.03
C PHE A 160 10.66 2.90 7.82
N GLY A 161 10.96 3.82 8.72
CA GLY A 161 12.04 4.81 8.54
C GLY A 161 11.62 5.99 7.66
N HIS A 162 12.54 6.94 7.49
CA HIS A 162 12.37 8.13 6.63
C HIS A 162 13.51 8.24 5.59
N ASP A 163 14.52 7.37 5.70
CA ASP A 163 15.63 7.16 4.77
C ASP A 163 16.18 5.74 4.94
N LEU A 164 17.20 5.39 4.15
CA LEU A 164 17.84 4.07 4.20
C LEU A 164 18.47 3.77 5.57
N GLN A 165 19.10 4.75 6.21
CA GLN A 165 19.79 4.55 7.49
C GLN A 165 18.77 4.26 8.60
N SER A 166 17.74 5.07 8.73
CA SER A 166 16.70 4.90 9.74
C SER A 166 15.90 3.61 9.54
N ALA A 167 15.67 3.18 8.28
CA ALA A 167 15.05 1.91 7.97
C ALA A 167 15.91 0.72 8.42
N ARG A 168 17.21 0.75 8.15
CA ARG A 168 18.19 -0.26 8.63
C ARG A 168 18.24 -0.35 10.14
N GLU A 169 18.26 0.80 10.81
CA GLU A 169 18.26 0.86 12.28
C GLU A 169 16.97 0.27 12.87
N LEU A 170 15.82 0.59 12.28
CA LEU A 170 14.55 0.00 12.70
C LEU A 170 14.54 -1.51 12.49
N ASN A 171 14.91 -1.99 11.29
CA ASN A 171 15.00 -3.41 11.00
C ASN A 171 15.96 -4.14 11.91
N ALA A 172 17.14 -3.56 12.19
CA ALA A 172 18.10 -4.13 13.12
C ALA A 172 17.56 -4.21 14.56
N ALA A 173 16.82 -3.20 15.00
CA ALA A 173 16.17 -3.22 16.31
C ALA A 173 15.11 -4.31 16.42
N LEU A 174 14.26 -4.44 15.39
CA LEU A 174 13.21 -5.46 15.37
C LEU A 174 13.78 -6.88 15.32
N ARG A 175 14.79 -7.15 14.48
CA ARG A 175 15.44 -8.46 14.34
C ARG A 175 16.20 -8.95 15.58
N ARG A 176 16.44 -8.09 16.58
CA ARG A 176 17.03 -8.52 17.86
C ARG A 176 16.05 -9.28 18.74
N VAL A 177 14.75 -9.03 18.57
CA VAL A 177 13.69 -9.48 19.49
C VAL A 177 12.55 -10.21 18.79
N LEU A 178 12.49 -10.17 17.44
CA LEU A 178 11.48 -10.80 16.60
C LEU A 178 12.13 -11.53 15.43
N HIS A 179 11.61 -12.68 15.06
CA HIS A 179 11.88 -13.32 13.78
C HIS A 179 11.09 -12.63 12.66
N GLU A 180 11.55 -12.73 11.41
CA GLU A 180 10.89 -12.04 10.28
C GLU A 180 9.46 -12.56 10.03
N ASP A 181 9.17 -13.82 10.33
CA ASP A 181 7.83 -14.44 10.26
C ASP A 181 6.85 -13.93 11.33
N GLN A 182 7.34 -13.24 12.36
CA GLN A 182 6.53 -12.54 13.36
C GLN A 182 6.22 -11.09 12.95
N ILE A 183 6.86 -10.55 11.89
CA ILE A 183 6.83 -9.13 11.52
C ILE A 183 5.96 -8.91 10.28
N TYR A 184 4.86 -8.18 10.44
CA TYR A 184 3.88 -7.88 9.39
C TYR A 184 3.88 -6.38 9.11
N ARG A 185 4.68 -5.94 8.11
CA ARG A 185 4.77 -4.52 7.69
C ARG A 185 3.70 -4.21 6.66
N ILE A 186 2.75 -3.35 7.02
CA ILE A 186 1.61 -3.02 6.16
C ILE A 186 2.00 -2.05 5.04
N ASP A 187 1.70 -2.48 3.81
CA ASP A 187 1.33 -1.60 2.73
C ASP A 187 -0.12 -1.90 2.35
N HIS A 188 -1.05 -1.00 2.69
CA HIS A 188 -2.48 -1.26 2.50
C HIS A 188 -2.90 -1.41 1.03
N TYR A 189 -2.06 -1.03 0.06
CA TYR A 189 -2.31 -1.32 -1.36
C TYR A 189 -2.26 -2.83 -1.64
N LEU A 190 -1.36 -3.57 -0.99
CA LEU A 190 -1.26 -5.02 -1.15
C LEU A 190 -2.51 -5.77 -0.67
N GLY A 191 -3.29 -5.18 0.23
CA GLY A 191 -4.59 -5.72 0.67
C GLY A 191 -5.74 -5.51 -0.30
N LYS A 192 -5.58 -4.73 -1.40
CA LYS A 192 -6.64 -4.48 -2.37
C LYS A 192 -6.79 -5.65 -3.34
N GLU A 193 -8.03 -6.07 -3.63
CA GLU A 193 -8.33 -7.15 -4.58
C GLU A 193 -7.74 -6.90 -5.97
N SER A 194 -7.89 -5.68 -6.49
CA SER A 194 -7.33 -5.27 -7.78
C SER A 194 -5.81 -5.35 -7.84
N VAL A 195 -5.10 -5.19 -6.71
CA VAL A 195 -3.64 -5.33 -6.63
C VAL A 195 -3.25 -6.81 -6.57
N GLN A 196 -3.92 -7.62 -5.76
CA GLN A 196 -3.68 -9.07 -5.70
C GLN A 196 -3.97 -9.73 -7.05
N ASN A 197 -4.99 -9.25 -7.77
CA ASN A 197 -5.34 -9.75 -9.09
C ASN A 197 -4.22 -9.57 -10.13
N ILE A 198 -3.27 -8.66 -9.94
CA ILE A 198 -2.14 -8.50 -10.87
C ILE A 198 -1.39 -9.82 -11.04
N LEU A 199 -1.13 -10.55 -9.95
CA LEU A 199 -0.45 -11.85 -10.01
C LEU A 199 -1.30 -12.89 -10.74
N THR A 200 -2.59 -12.98 -10.42
CA THR A 200 -3.52 -13.90 -11.07
C THR A 200 -3.67 -13.57 -12.57
N PHE A 201 -3.81 -12.28 -12.90
CA PHE A 201 -3.91 -11.84 -14.28
C PHE A 201 -2.66 -12.18 -15.09
N ARG A 202 -1.48 -11.93 -14.55
CA ARG A 202 -0.21 -12.23 -15.23
C ARG A 202 0.03 -13.72 -15.35
N PHE A 203 0.01 -14.44 -14.24
CA PHE A 203 0.50 -15.83 -14.18
C PHE A 203 -0.59 -16.90 -14.39
N GLY A 204 -1.86 -16.50 -14.30
CA GLY A 204 -2.98 -17.38 -14.63
C GLY A 204 -3.40 -17.36 -16.10
N ASN A 205 -2.82 -16.48 -16.95
CA ASN A 205 -3.23 -16.29 -18.33
C ASN A 205 -2.04 -16.36 -19.30
N ALA A 206 -1.91 -17.47 -20.02
CA ALA A 206 -0.79 -17.74 -20.91
C ALA A 206 -0.60 -16.72 -22.05
N ILE A 207 -1.60 -15.90 -22.37
CA ILE A 207 -1.52 -14.89 -23.44
C ILE A 207 -0.83 -13.61 -22.98
N PHE A 208 -0.80 -13.30 -21.67
CA PHE A 208 -0.25 -12.05 -21.17
C PHE A 208 1.21 -12.15 -20.74
N GLU A 209 1.59 -13.16 -19.96
CA GLU A 209 2.96 -13.24 -19.42
C GLU A 209 4.07 -13.18 -20.49
N PRO A 210 3.95 -13.84 -21.66
CA PRO A 210 4.98 -13.80 -22.71
C PRO A 210 5.23 -12.40 -23.28
N ILE A 211 4.27 -11.48 -23.20
CA ILE A 211 4.40 -10.11 -23.73
C ILE A 211 4.83 -9.07 -22.68
N PHE A 212 4.97 -9.47 -21.42
CA PHE A 212 5.44 -8.60 -20.33
C PHE A 212 6.97 -8.55 -20.28
N ASN A 213 7.58 -7.95 -21.30
CA ASN A 213 9.02 -7.80 -21.39
C ASN A 213 9.41 -6.66 -22.38
N ARG A 214 10.69 -6.31 -22.40
CA ARG A 214 11.28 -5.25 -23.24
C ARG A 214 11.06 -5.42 -24.76
N THR A 215 10.78 -6.62 -25.23
CA THR A 215 10.54 -6.86 -26.66
C THR A 215 9.17 -6.35 -27.10
N HIS A 216 8.19 -6.36 -26.21
CA HIS A 216 6.80 -6.02 -26.50
C HIS A 216 6.35 -4.72 -25.83
N VAL A 217 6.89 -4.39 -24.65
CA VAL A 217 6.48 -3.22 -23.87
C VAL A 217 7.33 -2.00 -24.23
N ASN A 218 6.65 -0.89 -24.55
CA ASN A 218 7.25 0.39 -24.84
C ASN A 218 7.55 1.19 -23.57
N ASN A 219 6.59 1.28 -22.65
CA ASN A 219 6.77 1.90 -21.34
C ASN A 219 5.73 1.37 -20.32
N ILE A 220 6.01 1.61 -19.04
CA ILE A 220 5.08 1.34 -17.94
C ILE A 220 4.91 2.64 -17.16
N ARG A 221 3.65 3.03 -16.88
CA ARG A 221 3.33 4.19 -16.07
C ARG A 221 2.48 3.78 -14.87
N ILE A 222 2.89 4.19 -13.68
CA ILE A 222 2.13 3.99 -12.43
C ILE A 222 1.78 5.37 -11.89
N THR A 223 0.49 5.65 -11.77
CA THR A 223 -0.02 6.93 -11.29
C THR A 223 -0.84 6.74 -10.02
N VAL A 224 -0.52 7.52 -8.98
CA VAL A 224 -1.31 7.62 -7.75
C VAL A 224 -1.71 9.09 -7.56
N ALA A 225 -2.90 9.45 -8.00
CA ALA A 225 -3.41 10.82 -7.96
C ALA A 225 -4.48 10.99 -6.88
N GLU A 226 -4.36 12.04 -6.08
CA GLU A 226 -5.32 12.39 -5.02
C GLU A 226 -5.88 13.79 -5.24
N THR A 227 -7.21 13.95 -5.05
CA THR A 227 -7.88 15.27 -5.16
C THR A 227 -7.84 16.08 -3.88
N ILE A 228 -7.53 15.43 -2.75
CA ILE A 228 -7.44 16.06 -1.43
C ILE A 228 -6.04 16.66 -1.20
N GLY A 229 -5.97 17.68 -0.34
CA GLY A 229 -4.73 18.27 0.15
C GLY A 229 -4.40 17.77 1.56
N MET A 230 -3.93 18.70 2.40
CA MET A 230 -3.69 18.45 3.83
C MET A 230 -4.99 18.67 4.60
N GLU A 231 -5.72 17.60 4.87
CA GLU A 231 -6.94 17.68 5.69
C GLU A 231 -6.61 17.49 7.17
N GLY A 232 -7.07 18.42 8.01
CA GLY A 232 -6.84 18.37 9.45
C GLY A 232 -5.35 18.49 9.80
N ARG A 233 -4.91 17.85 10.87
CA ARG A 233 -3.53 17.95 11.42
C ARG A 233 -2.45 17.18 10.63
N ARG A 234 -2.72 16.81 9.36
CA ARG A 234 -1.76 16.05 8.54
C ARG A 234 -0.63 16.89 7.96
N GLY A 235 -0.79 18.23 7.91
CA GLY A 235 0.20 19.12 7.32
C GLY A 235 1.59 18.98 7.93
N ALA A 236 1.71 18.96 9.25
CA ALA A 236 2.99 18.83 9.94
C ALA A 236 3.74 17.52 9.61
N TYR A 237 3.03 16.39 9.55
CA TYR A 237 3.63 15.13 9.15
C TYR A 237 4.02 15.15 7.66
N TYR A 238 3.12 15.58 6.80
CA TYR A 238 3.35 15.56 5.37
C TYR A 238 4.48 16.52 4.95
N ASP A 239 4.63 17.63 5.66
CA ASP A 239 5.70 18.59 5.39
C ASP A 239 7.11 18.02 5.64
N THR A 240 7.20 17.00 6.47
CA THR A 240 8.44 16.23 6.66
C THR A 240 8.59 15.06 5.69
N ALA A 241 7.48 14.49 5.21
CA ALA A 241 7.49 13.31 4.35
C ALA A 241 7.60 13.65 2.86
N GLY A 242 6.69 14.48 2.34
CA GLY A 242 6.55 14.77 0.91
C GLY A 242 5.94 13.62 0.11
N ALA A 243 5.63 13.88 -1.15
CA ALA A 243 4.98 12.93 -2.04
C ALA A 243 5.84 11.69 -2.34
N LEU A 244 7.16 11.89 -2.45
CA LEU A 244 8.09 10.81 -2.78
C LEU A 244 8.14 9.74 -1.67
N ARG A 245 8.22 10.17 -0.41
CA ARG A 245 8.28 9.24 0.73
C ARG A 245 6.91 8.70 1.10
N ASP A 246 5.84 9.52 1.00
CA ASP A 246 4.49 9.09 1.39
C ASP A 246 3.89 8.05 0.43
N ILE A 247 4.19 8.14 -0.87
CA ILE A 247 3.54 7.33 -1.91
C ILE A 247 4.52 6.51 -2.75
N VAL A 248 5.61 7.11 -3.25
CA VAL A 248 6.46 6.41 -4.20
C VAL A 248 7.28 5.31 -3.53
N GLN A 249 7.87 5.60 -2.37
CA GLN A 249 8.71 4.68 -1.60
C GLN A 249 8.00 3.36 -1.23
N ASN A 250 6.70 3.39 -1.12
CA ASN A 250 5.88 2.25 -0.72
C ASN A 250 4.94 1.83 -1.87
N HIS A 251 3.75 2.38 -1.95
CA HIS A 251 2.68 1.92 -2.84
C HIS A 251 3.10 1.82 -4.32
N ALA A 252 3.74 2.87 -4.88
CA ALA A 252 4.11 2.85 -6.29
C ALA A 252 5.21 1.82 -6.59
N LEU A 253 6.21 1.68 -5.70
CA LEU A 253 7.25 0.64 -5.85
C LEU A 253 6.69 -0.77 -5.63
N GLN A 254 5.71 -0.98 -4.73
CA GLN A 254 5.06 -2.27 -4.58
C GLN A 254 4.25 -2.65 -5.84
N LEU A 255 3.49 -1.71 -6.41
CA LEU A 255 2.79 -1.92 -7.69
C LEU A 255 3.79 -2.25 -8.82
N LEU A 256 4.92 -1.54 -8.86
CA LEU A 256 5.99 -1.82 -9.82
C LEU A 256 6.55 -3.24 -9.65
N CYS A 257 6.80 -3.67 -8.42
CA CYS A 257 7.27 -5.02 -8.15
C CYS A 257 6.30 -6.08 -8.69
N LEU A 258 5.01 -5.96 -8.40
CA LEU A 258 4.01 -6.94 -8.84
C LEU A 258 3.86 -6.99 -10.37
N ILE A 259 4.00 -5.84 -11.06
CA ILE A 259 3.89 -5.82 -12.51
C ILE A 259 5.18 -6.27 -13.21
N ALA A 260 6.34 -6.12 -12.57
CA ALA A 260 7.64 -6.36 -13.20
C ALA A 260 8.36 -7.64 -12.73
N MET A 261 7.92 -8.29 -11.66
CA MET A 261 8.56 -9.50 -11.12
C MET A 261 8.48 -10.69 -12.08
N GLU A 262 9.39 -11.64 -11.96
CA GLU A 262 9.27 -12.94 -12.59
C GLU A 262 8.16 -13.78 -11.94
N ALA A 263 7.70 -14.82 -12.62
CA ALA A 263 6.77 -15.77 -12.02
C ALA A 263 7.43 -16.46 -10.81
N PRO A 264 6.83 -16.40 -9.61
CA PRO A 264 7.39 -17.09 -8.45
C PRO A 264 7.34 -18.61 -8.64
N ALA A 265 8.29 -19.33 -8.03
CA ALA A 265 8.36 -20.78 -8.11
C ALA A 265 7.15 -21.49 -7.46
N SER A 266 6.53 -20.83 -6.47
CA SER A 266 5.32 -21.26 -5.77
C SER A 266 4.53 -20.02 -5.28
N PHE A 267 3.22 -20.23 -5.05
CA PHE A 267 2.36 -19.13 -4.57
C PHE A 267 2.38 -19.08 -3.03
N ASP A 268 3.57 -18.80 -2.48
CA ASP A 268 3.82 -18.59 -1.04
C ASP A 268 4.51 -17.27 -0.80
N ALA A 269 4.49 -16.83 0.47
CA ALA A 269 4.99 -15.52 0.86
C ALA A 269 6.47 -15.30 0.51
N GLU A 270 7.35 -16.30 0.74
CA GLU A 270 8.78 -16.14 0.48
C GLU A 270 9.08 -16.08 -1.01
N SER A 271 8.49 -16.98 -1.80
CA SER A 271 8.67 -17.01 -3.26
C SER A 271 8.22 -15.71 -3.91
N ILE A 272 7.06 -15.16 -3.50
CA ILE A 272 6.55 -13.87 -4.02
C ILE A 272 7.48 -12.72 -3.62
N ARG A 273 7.89 -12.65 -2.34
CA ARG A 273 8.76 -11.58 -1.83
C ARG A 273 10.16 -11.62 -2.44
N ASP A 274 10.70 -12.81 -2.71
CA ASP A 274 11.98 -12.98 -3.40
C ASP A 274 11.96 -12.39 -4.81
N GLU A 275 10.89 -12.61 -5.58
CA GLU A 275 10.76 -12.02 -6.91
C GLU A 275 10.61 -10.49 -6.86
N LYS A 276 9.87 -9.95 -5.89
CA LYS A 276 9.78 -8.50 -5.66
C LYS A 276 11.14 -7.89 -5.32
N VAL A 277 11.92 -8.56 -4.48
CA VAL A 277 13.28 -8.14 -4.12
C VAL A 277 14.20 -8.08 -5.34
N LYS A 278 14.09 -9.00 -6.29
CA LYS A 278 14.88 -8.95 -7.54
C LYS A 278 14.58 -7.69 -8.35
N VAL A 279 13.31 -7.28 -8.43
CA VAL A 279 12.94 -6.02 -9.08
C VAL A 279 13.58 -4.82 -8.37
N LEU A 280 13.43 -4.72 -7.05
CA LEU A 280 13.98 -3.61 -6.27
C LEU A 280 15.52 -3.56 -6.31
N ARG A 281 16.20 -4.70 -6.36
CA ARG A 281 17.66 -4.76 -6.54
C ARG A 281 18.09 -4.22 -7.89
N SER A 282 17.26 -4.38 -8.92
CA SER A 282 17.52 -3.94 -10.28
C SER A 282 17.19 -2.47 -10.53
N LEU A 283 16.62 -1.76 -9.54
CA LEU A 283 16.51 -0.29 -9.57
C LEU A 283 17.84 0.33 -9.19
N VAL A 284 18.43 1.05 -10.12
CA VAL A 284 19.73 1.70 -9.92
C VAL A 284 19.55 3.03 -9.20
N PRO A 285 20.27 3.31 -8.09
CA PRO A 285 20.30 4.62 -7.47
C PRO A 285 20.71 5.71 -8.47
N MET A 286 19.99 6.83 -8.48
CA MET A 286 20.23 7.92 -9.42
C MET A 286 21.37 8.84 -8.97
N SER A 287 22.24 9.23 -9.89
CA SER A 287 23.17 10.34 -9.69
C SER A 287 22.43 11.69 -9.70
N VAL A 288 23.06 12.76 -9.22
CA VAL A 288 22.46 14.12 -9.20
C VAL A 288 22.03 14.56 -10.61
N LYS A 289 22.81 14.25 -11.66
CA LYS A 289 22.46 14.56 -13.05
C LYS A 289 21.25 13.78 -13.53
N GLU A 290 21.14 12.51 -13.17
CA GLU A 290 19.96 11.69 -13.51
C GLU A 290 18.73 12.17 -12.76
N VAL A 291 18.85 12.55 -11.49
CA VAL A 291 17.75 13.15 -10.72
C VAL A 291 17.25 14.43 -11.39
N GLU A 292 18.13 15.33 -11.82
CA GLU A 292 17.77 16.55 -12.55
C GLU A 292 17.05 16.24 -13.86
N ALA A 293 17.58 15.30 -14.64
CA ALA A 293 17.03 14.95 -15.96
C ALA A 293 15.74 14.14 -15.88
N SER A 294 15.61 13.26 -14.86
CA SER A 294 14.59 12.21 -14.83
C SER A 294 13.54 12.39 -13.72
N THR A 295 13.54 13.53 -13.00
CA THR A 295 12.53 13.78 -11.95
C THR A 295 11.89 15.17 -12.10
N VAL A 296 10.65 15.29 -11.62
CA VAL A 296 9.93 16.56 -11.48
C VAL A 296 9.34 16.65 -10.09
N ARG A 297 9.58 17.78 -9.41
CA ARG A 297 8.96 18.13 -8.12
C ARG A 297 7.90 19.19 -8.32
N GLY A 298 6.76 19.05 -7.63
CA GLY A 298 5.71 20.06 -7.64
C GLY A 298 5.19 20.37 -6.24
N GLN A 299 4.70 21.60 -6.08
CA GLN A 299 3.97 22.01 -4.90
C GLN A 299 2.71 22.78 -5.34
N TYR A 300 1.52 22.37 -4.87
CA TYR A 300 0.29 23.03 -5.27
C TYR A 300 0.14 24.40 -4.61
N LYS A 301 -0.50 25.31 -5.34
CA LYS A 301 -0.81 26.65 -4.83
C LYS A 301 -1.76 26.56 -3.63
N GLY A 302 -1.35 27.18 -2.53
CA GLY A 302 -2.06 27.14 -1.24
C GLY A 302 -1.47 26.17 -0.23
N TYR A 303 -0.54 25.28 -0.60
CA TYR A 303 0.07 24.30 0.32
C TYR A 303 0.68 24.95 1.58
N ARG A 304 1.45 26.03 1.41
CA ARG A 304 2.10 26.75 2.51
C ARG A 304 1.13 27.48 3.45
N GLY A 305 -0.15 27.54 3.12
CA GLY A 305 -1.22 28.06 3.98
C GLY A 305 -1.99 26.96 4.73
N GLU A 306 -1.68 25.69 4.51
CA GLU A 306 -2.33 24.58 5.21
C GLU A 306 -1.85 24.49 6.67
N GLU A 307 -2.71 24.01 7.57
CA GLU A 307 -2.40 23.88 9.00
C GLU A 307 -1.20 22.94 9.23
N GLY A 308 -0.20 23.42 9.97
CA GLY A 308 0.99 22.66 10.33
C GLY A 308 2.08 22.61 9.24
N VAL A 309 1.93 23.32 8.14
CA VAL A 309 2.94 23.46 7.08
C VAL A 309 3.80 24.69 7.32
N ASP A 310 5.12 24.59 7.12
CA ASP A 310 6.02 25.74 7.17
C ASP A 310 5.68 26.72 6.02
N PRO A 311 5.44 28.02 6.28
CA PRO A 311 5.21 29.01 5.23
C PRO A 311 6.33 29.12 4.19
N LYS A 312 7.52 28.63 4.48
CA LYS A 312 8.67 28.55 3.58
C LYS A 312 8.96 27.15 3.07
N SER A 313 8.06 26.21 3.31
CA SER A 313 8.25 24.80 2.94
C SER A 313 8.67 24.64 1.47
N THR A 314 9.65 23.77 1.25
CA THR A 314 10.07 23.29 -0.07
C THR A 314 9.69 21.83 -0.29
N THR A 315 8.81 21.30 0.53
CA THR A 315 8.32 19.92 0.44
C THR A 315 7.43 19.77 -0.79
N GLU A 316 7.68 18.75 -1.55
CA GLU A 316 6.93 18.44 -2.75
C GLU A 316 5.57 17.77 -2.39
N THR A 317 4.52 18.24 -3.03
CA THR A 317 3.17 17.64 -3.00
C THR A 317 2.83 16.88 -4.27
N TYR A 318 3.77 16.90 -5.22
CA TYR A 318 3.78 16.16 -6.47
C TYR A 318 5.19 15.68 -6.75
N ALA A 319 5.30 14.43 -7.19
CA ALA A 319 6.53 13.86 -7.69
C ALA A 319 6.26 13.02 -8.94
N ALA A 320 7.05 13.22 -9.97
CA ALA A 320 7.12 12.32 -11.10
C ALA A 320 8.58 11.97 -11.37
N LEU A 321 8.83 10.73 -11.70
CA LEU A 321 10.16 10.25 -12.05
C LEU A 321 10.10 9.20 -13.15
N GLN A 322 11.14 9.19 -13.99
CA GLN A 322 11.38 8.14 -14.96
C GLN A 322 12.62 7.37 -14.55
N THR A 323 12.51 6.06 -14.52
CA THR A 323 13.61 5.12 -14.19
C THR A 323 13.61 3.93 -15.14
N THR A 324 14.55 3.02 -14.97
CA THR A 324 14.64 1.73 -15.64
C THR A 324 14.86 0.61 -14.64
N ILE A 325 14.49 -0.61 -15.01
CA ILE A 325 14.82 -1.83 -14.24
C ILE A 325 15.93 -2.53 -15.00
N GLU A 326 17.13 -2.54 -14.41
CA GLU A 326 18.34 -3.10 -15.02
C GLU A 326 18.40 -4.62 -14.83
N ASN A 327 17.49 -5.31 -15.51
CA ASN A 327 17.49 -6.76 -15.63
C ASN A 327 17.19 -7.19 -17.08
N TRP A 328 17.32 -8.48 -17.36
CA TRP A 328 17.16 -9.00 -18.71
C TRP A 328 15.76 -8.79 -19.30
N ARG A 329 14.74 -8.84 -18.46
CA ARG A 329 13.33 -8.66 -18.87
C ARG A 329 13.00 -7.22 -19.25
N TRP A 330 13.53 -6.23 -18.52
CA TRP A 330 13.04 -4.84 -18.57
C TRP A 330 14.08 -3.81 -19.03
N SER A 331 15.35 -4.18 -19.19
CA SER A 331 16.39 -3.21 -19.55
C SER A 331 16.00 -2.40 -20.79
N GLY A 332 16.07 -1.06 -20.67
CA GLY A 332 15.72 -0.10 -21.70
C GLY A 332 14.22 0.26 -21.78
N VAL A 333 13.34 -0.35 -20.97
CA VAL A 333 11.93 0.06 -20.88
C VAL A 333 11.80 1.21 -19.88
N PRO A 334 11.30 2.39 -20.28
CA PRO A 334 11.02 3.50 -19.37
C PRO A 334 9.92 3.13 -18.38
N ILE A 335 10.19 3.34 -17.10
CA ILE A 335 9.23 3.20 -15.99
C ILE A 335 8.95 4.60 -15.45
N ILE A 336 7.69 5.02 -15.49
CA ILE A 336 7.26 6.33 -15.04
C ILE A 336 6.42 6.15 -13.77
N LEU A 337 6.87 6.71 -12.65
CA LEU A 337 6.14 6.75 -11.39
C LEU A 337 5.69 8.18 -11.14
N GLN A 338 4.40 8.37 -10.87
CA GLN A 338 3.80 9.69 -10.69
C GLN A 338 2.83 9.69 -9.52
N THR A 339 2.93 10.71 -8.69
CA THR A 339 1.94 10.96 -7.61
C THR A 339 1.75 12.44 -7.38
N GLY A 340 0.57 12.83 -6.86
CA GLY A 340 0.31 14.22 -6.50
C GLY A 340 -0.96 14.40 -5.68
N LYS A 341 -0.95 15.46 -4.85
CA LYS A 341 -2.10 15.98 -4.10
C LYS A 341 -2.81 17.08 -4.90
N LYS A 342 -4.09 17.34 -4.58
CA LYS A 342 -4.91 18.35 -5.28
C LYS A 342 -4.93 18.16 -6.81
N MET A 343 -4.83 16.92 -7.27
CA MET A 343 -4.90 16.57 -8.70
C MET A 343 -6.35 16.71 -9.22
N ARG A 344 -6.51 16.77 -10.52
CA ARG A 344 -7.82 16.89 -11.18
C ARG A 344 -8.79 15.76 -10.86
N ARG A 345 -8.28 14.53 -10.69
CA ARG A 345 -9.06 13.32 -10.38
C ARG A 345 -8.33 12.48 -9.36
N LYS A 346 -9.09 11.79 -8.52
CA LYS A 346 -8.56 10.73 -7.66
C LYS A 346 -8.56 9.42 -8.45
N PHE A 347 -7.38 8.85 -8.69
CA PHE A 347 -7.25 7.53 -9.28
C PHE A 347 -5.87 6.92 -8.98
N THR A 348 -5.83 5.61 -9.04
CA THR A 348 -4.59 4.84 -9.09
C THR A 348 -4.70 3.83 -10.21
N ASN A 349 -3.76 3.86 -11.15
CA ASN A 349 -3.69 2.90 -12.24
C ASN A 349 -2.26 2.53 -12.58
N ILE A 350 -2.13 1.41 -13.27
CA ILE A 350 -0.91 0.98 -13.98
C ILE A 350 -1.28 0.94 -15.44
N GLU A 351 -0.56 1.68 -16.27
CA GLU A 351 -0.73 1.70 -17.72
C GLU A 351 0.52 1.11 -18.37
N ILE A 352 0.34 0.08 -19.19
CA ILE A 352 1.38 -0.60 -19.94
C ILE A 352 1.12 -0.32 -21.42
N GLU A 353 2.00 0.42 -22.04
CA GLU A 353 1.94 0.70 -23.46
C GLU A 353 2.84 -0.30 -24.19
N PHE A 354 2.30 -0.96 -25.22
CA PHE A 354 3.05 -1.91 -26.03
C PHE A 354 3.74 -1.21 -27.20
N ASN A 355 4.73 -1.88 -27.80
CA ASN A 355 5.39 -1.39 -28.99
C ASN A 355 4.41 -1.30 -30.16
N GLN A 356 4.61 -0.30 -31.00
CA GLN A 356 3.82 -0.15 -32.24
C GLN A 356 4.07 -1.31 -33.21
N PRO A 357 3.09 -1.67 -34.04
CA PRO A 357 3.31 -2.60 -35.13
C PRO A 357 4.48 -2.17 -36.01
N PRO A 358 5.36 -3.09 -36.44
CA PRO A 358 6.55 -2.74 -37.25
C PRO A 358 6.21 -2.25 -38.65
N LEU A 359 5.00 -2.54 -39.14
CA LEU A 359 4.51 -2.14 -40.45
C LEU A 359 3.18 -1.43 -40.35
N CYS A 360 3.05 -0.35 -41.11
CA CYS A 360 1.78 0.37 -41.22
C CYS A 360 1.02 -0.09 -42.48
N LEU A 361 0.25 -1.17 -42.32
CA LEU A 361 -0.51 -1.78 -43.42
C LEU A 361 -1.73 -0.94 -43.86
N PHE A 362 -2.26 -0.13 -42.95
CA PHE A 362 -3.54 0.60 -43.13
C PHE A 362 -3.37 2.08 -43.46
N ARG A 363 -2.18 2.51 -43.93
CA ARG A 363 -1.85 3.92 -44.16
C ARG A 363 -2.79 4.66 -45.13
N GLU A 364 -3.45 3.93 -46.03
CA GLU A 364 -4.43 4.50 -46.96
C GLU A 364 -5.80 4.74 -46.30
N PHE A 365 -6.05 4.15 -45.13
CA PHE A 365 -7.37 4.10 -44.47
C PHE A 365 -7.36 4.67 -43.05
N ALA A 366 -6.19 4.94 -42.48
CA ALA A 366 -6.05 5.42 -41.10
C ALA A 366 -4.74 6.18 -40.91
N GLU A 367 -4.65 6.91 -39.79
CA GLU A 367 -3.36 7.46 -39.34
C GLU A 367 -2.33 6.34 -39.15
N CYS A 368 -1.11 6.63 -39.55
CA CYS A 368 0.00 5.70 -39.45
C CYS A 368 1.24 6.36 -38.83
N PRO A 369 1.78 5.72 -37.79
CA PRO A 369 1.37 4.48 -37.16
C PRO A 369 0.07 4.65 -36.33
N PRO A 370 -0.74 3.59 -36.18
CA PRO A 370 -1.90 3.62 -35.30
C PRO A 370 -1.46 3.82 -33.86
N ASN A 371 -2.40 4.18 -32.96
CA ASN A 371 -2.10 4.23 -31.55
C ASN A 371 -1.57 2.86 -31.06
N PRO A 372 -0.56 2.85 -30.16
CA PRO A 372 -0.08 1.59 -29.62
C PRO A 372 -1.18 0.91 -28.77
N ASN A 373 -1.16 -0.42 -28.76
CA ASN A 373 -2.02 -1.14 -27.82
C ASN A 373 -1.62 -0.80 -26.38
N SER A 374 -2.58 -0.74 -25.48
CA SER A 374 -2.32 -0.48 -24.07
C SER A 374 -3.17 -1.36 -23.17
N LEU A 375 -2.58 -1.77 -22.04
CA LEU A 375 -3.25 -2.44 -20.96
C LEU A 375 -3.28 -1.50 -19.75
N GLU A 376 -4.47 -1.23 -19.23
CA GLU A 376 -4.68 -0.43 -18.04
C GLU A 376 -5.21 -1.30 -16.90
N VAL A 377 -4.49 -1.35 -15.78
CA VAL A 377 -4.97 -1.95 -14.52
C VAL A 377 -5.41 -0.82 -13.60
N ARG A 378 -6.72 -0.73 -13.38
CA ARG A 378 -7.35 0.27 -12.50
C ARG A 378 -7.41 -0.26 -11.08
N ILE A 379 -6.70 0.40 -10.16
CA ILE A 379 -6.65 0.03 -8.75
C ILE A 379 -7.75 0.76 -7.95
N GLN A 380 -8.05 2.01 -8.31
CA GLN A 380 -9.13 2.82 -7.75
C GLN A 380 -9.38 4.08 -8.58
N PRO A 381 -10.61 4.64 -8.59
CA PRO A 381 -11.87 3.95 -8.36
C PRO A 381 -12.17 3.01 -9.53
N ASN A 382 -13.29 2.30 -9.51
CA ASN A 382 -13.72 1.43 -10.62
C ASN A 382 -12.67 0.36 -10.98
N GLU A 383 -12.39 -0.48 -9.99
CA GLU A 383 -11.41 -1.58 -10.10
C GLU A 383 -11.65 -2.45 -11.33
N GLY A 384 -10.59 -2.74 -12.08
CA GLY A 384 -10.74 -3.53 -13.30
C GLY A 384 -9.50 -3.48 -14.21
N ILE A 385 -9.64 -4.07 -15.39
CA ILE A 385 -8.58 -4.15 -16.41
C ILE A 385 -9.19 -3.79 -17.76
N SER A 386 -8.52 -2.91 -18.52
CA SER A 386 -8.92 -2.55 -19.89
C SER A 386 -7.79 -2.83 -20.86
N LEU A 387 -8.09 -3.45 -21.98
CA LEU A 387 -7.18 -3.63 -23.12
C LEU A 387 -7.65 -2.76 -24.28
N SER A 388 -6.82 -1.83 -24.75
CA SER A 388 -7.09 -1.00 -25.92
C SER A 388 -6.38 -1.58 -27.15
N PHE A 389 -7.11 -1.70 -28.25
CA PHE A 389 -6.60 -2.24 -29.52
C PHE A 389 -7.41 -1.71 -30.72
N VAL A 390 -6.88 -1.92 -31.92
CA VAL A 390 -7.45 -1.38 -33.15
C VAL A 390 -8.40 -2.40 -33.79
N CYS A 391 -9.58 -1.95 -34.19
CA CYS A 391 -10.56 -2.74 -34.94
C CYS A 391 -11.04 -2.01 -36.21
N LYS A 392 -11.45 -2.78 -37.22
CA LYS A 392 -12.13 -2.24 -38.39
C LYS A 392 -13.52 -1.73 -37.99
N GLN A 393 -13.84 -0.51 -38.40
CA GLN A 393 -15.21 0.01 -38.26
C GLN A 393 -16.20 -0.74 -39.18
N PRO A 394 -17.43 -0.99 -38.72
CA PRO A 394 -18.48 -1.47 -39.58
C PRO A 394 -18.77 -0.46 -40.72
N GLY A 395 -19.07 -0.96 -41.90
CA GLY A 395 -19.42 -0.13 -43.06
C GLY A 395 -18.74 -0.53 -44.35
N THR A 396 -19.08 0.17 -45.45
CA THR A 396 -18.58 -0.09 -46.81
C THR A 396 -17.20 0.47 -47.03
N LYS A 397 -16.80 1.51 -46.29
CA LYS A 397 -15.46 2.07 -46.32
C LYS A 397 -14.54 1.33 -45.37
N TYR A 398 -13.30 1.08 -45.77
CA TYR A 398 -12.31 0.55 -44.86
C TYR A 398 -11.83 1.67 -43.93
N ALA A 399 -12.16 1.58 -42.65
CA ALA A 399 -11.70 2.50 -41.62
C ALA A 399 -11.38 1.70 -40.36
N VAL A 400 -10.41 2.14 -39.60
CA VAL A 400 -10.03 1.52 -38.32
C VAL A 400 -10.20 2.50 -37.16
N GLN A 401 -10.49 1.98 -35.98
CA GLN A 401 -10.74 2.74 -34.78
C GLN A 401 -10.22 1.99 -33.56
N ASP A 402 -9.74 2.74 -32.55
CA ASP A 402 -9.41 2.20 -31.24
C ASP A 402 -10.67 1.77 -30.51
N VAL A 403 -10.64 0.56 -29.95
CA VAL A 403 -11.72 -0.01 -29.13
C VAL A 403 -11.13 -0.55 -27.84
N LYS A 404 -11.99 -0.75 -26.83
CA LYS A 404 -11.59 -1.30 -25.53
C LYS A 404 -12.34 -2.59 -25.22
N MET A 405 -11.61 -3.59 -24.74
CA MET A 405 -12.17 -4.69 -23.95
C MET A 405 -12.02 -4.30 -22.49
N ASP A 406 -13.11 -4.33 -21.74
CA ASP A 406 -13.15 -3.86 -20.36
C ASP A 406 -13.68 -4.93 -19.42
N PHE A 407 -12.89 -5.22 -18.39
CA PHE A 407 -13.29 -6.01 -17.24
C PHE A 407 -13.43 -5.09 -16.03
N SER A 408 -14.54 -5.17 -15.30
CA SER A 408 -14.73 -4.50 -14.02
C SER A 408 -15.18 -5.47 -12.94
N TYR A 409 -14.67 -5.30 -11.72
CA TYR A 409 -15.08 -6.15 -10.60
C TYR A 409 -16.56 -6.04 -10.30
N SER A 410 -17.08 -4.82 -10.19
CA SER A 410 -18.51 -4.57 -9.93
C SER A 410 -19.46 -5.07 -11.02
N GLY A 411 -18.98 -5.20 -12.25
CA GLY A 411 -19.78 -5.72 -13.37
C GLY A 411 -19.69 -7.23 -13.57
N SER A 412 -18.67 -7.87 -13.01
CA SER A 412 -18.38 -9.30 -13.25
C SER A 412 -18.64 -10.20 -12.05
N PHE A 413 -18.58 -9.63 -10.83
CA PHE A 413 -18.80 -10.37 -9.59
C PHE A 413 -19.89 -9.70 -8.77
N GLU A 414 -20.85 -10.50 -8.28
CA GLU A 414 -21.92 -10.04 -7.39
C GLU A 414 -21.44 -9.85 -5.94
N GLN A 415 -20.27 -10.41 -5.63
CA GLN A 415 -19.69 -10.35 -4.29
C GLN A 415 -18.99 -9.01 -4.04
N ARG A 416 -19.18 -8.49 -2.84
CA ARG A 416 -18.42 -7.33 -2.35
C ARG A 416 -16.94 -7.64 -2.28
N SER A 417 -16.11 -6.74 -2.81
CA SER A 417 -14.65 -6.78 -2.56
C SER A 417 -14.37 -6.42 -1.10
N PRO A 418 -13.63 -7.26 -0.33
CA PRO A 418 -13.22 -6.91 1.03
C PRO A 418 -12.41 -5.60 1.06
N GLU A 419 -12.51 -4.85 2.15
CA GLU A 419 -11.61 -3.73 2.35
C GLU A 419 -10.18 -4.23 2.62
N ALA A 420 -9.19 -3.45 2.22
CA ALA A 420 -7.77 -3.83 2.33
C ALA A 420 -7.37 -4.26 3.77
N TYR A 421 -7.89 -3.59 4.79
CA TYR A 421 -7.59 -3.94 6.18
C TYR A 421 -8.25 -5.25 6.65
N GLU A 422 -9.43 -5.60 6.12
CA GLU A 422 -10.05 -6.91 6.38
C GLU A 422 -9.13 -8.04 5.88
N ARG A 423 -8.64 -7.90 4.65
CA ARG A 423 -7.75 -8.88 4.04
C ARG A 423 -6.42 -8.98 4.80
N LEU A 424 -5.78 -7.85 5.07
CA LEU A 424 -4.51 -7.82 5.80
C LEU A 424 -4.60 -8.40 7.21
N LEU A 425 -5.65 -8.08 7.97
CA LEU A 425 -5.85 -8.66 9.29
C LEU A 425 -6.07 -10.17 9.22
N LEU A 426 -6.85 -10.65 8.25
CA LEU A 426 -7.11 -12.07 8.06
C LEU A 426 -5.82 -12.82 7.74
N GLU A 427 -4.99 -12.31 6.82
CA GLU A 427 -3.71 -12.95 6.48
C GLU A 427 -2.72 -12.92 7.66
N ALA A 428 -2.67 -11.81 8.42
CA ALA A 428 -1.86 -11.78 9.64
C ALA A 428 -2.33 -12.82 10.68
N LEU A 429 -3.65 -13.04 10.80
CA LEU A 429 -4.21 -14.08 11.69
C LEU A 429 -3.90 -15.50 11.18
N HIS A 430 -3.83 -15.71 9.86
CA HIS A 430 -3.39 -16.99 9.27
C HIS A 430 -1.89 -17.22 9.37
N GLY A 431 -1.08 -16.17 9.51
CA GLY A 431 0.37 -16.24 9.45
C GLY A 431 0.92 -16.16 8.04
N ASP A 432 0.08 -15.76 7.08
CA ASP A 432 0.51 -15.54 5.70
C ASP A 432 1.08 -14.13 5.54
N ALA A 433 2.36 -14.05 5.20
CA ALA A 433 3.06 -12.78 5.01
C ALA A 433 3.14 -12.32 3.54
N SER A 434 2.40 -12.95 2.62
CA SER A 434 2.43 -12.65 1.17
C SER A 434 2.03 -11.22 0.84
N LEU A 435 1.12 -10.63 1.64
CA LEU A 435 0.64 -9.25 1.49
C LEU A 435 1.41 -8.23 2.34
N PHE A 436 2.54 -8.63 2.94
CA PHE A 436 3.34 -7.77 3.81
C PHE A 436 4.75 -7.61 3.27
N THR A 437 5.32 -6.42 3.47
CA THR A 437 6.67 -6.12 2.98
C THR A 437 7.73 -6.73 3.89
N ARG A 438 8.74 -7.36 3.28
CA ARG A 438 9.89 -7.92 3.98
C ARG A 438 10.94 -6.82 4.26
N SER A 439 11.80 -7.05 5.24
CA SER A 439 12.81 -6.07 5.65
C SER A 439 13.75 -5.62 4.54
N ASP A 440 14.15 -6.52 3.66
CA ASP A 440 15.03 -6.21 2.52
C ASP A 440 14.31 -5.43 1.41
N GLU A 441 13.01 -5.67 1.18
CA GLU A 441 12.20 -4.83 0.28
C GLU A 441 12.20 -3.37 0.74
N VAL A 442 11.96 -3.14 2.05
CA VAL A 442 11.97 -1.80 2.64
C VAL A 442 13.31 -1.11 2.45
N GLU A 443 14.42 -1.80 2.75
CA GLU A 443 15.77 -1.23 2.61
C GLU A 443 16.14 -0.94 1.16
N LEU A 444 15.77 -1.81 0.22
CA LEU A 444 16.02 -1.62 -1.21
C LEU A 444 15.20 -0.48 -1.80
N ALA A 445 13.93 -0.36 -1.41
CA ALA A 445 13.09 0.76 -1.77
C ALA A 445 13.68 2.08 -1.26
N TRP A 446 14.12 2.14 -0.01
CA TRP A 446 14.81 3.30 0.53
C TRP A 446 16.16 3.59 -0.14
N ARG A 447 16.93 2.57 -0.53
CA ARG A 447 18.18 2.77 -1.27
C ARG A 447 17.94 3.58 -2.55
N PHE A 448 16.90 3.24 -3.29
CA PHE A 448 16.53 3.95 -4.51
C PHE A 448 16.00 5.35 -4.20
N ILE A 449 15.03 5.49 -3.30
CA ILE A 449 14.39 6.78 -2.96
C ILE A 449 15.36 7.75 -2.27
N SER A 450 16.28 7.27 -1.43
CA SER A 450 17.30 8.12 -0.79
C SER A 450 18.21 8.77 -1.81
N SER A 451 18.56 8.09 -2.90
CA SER A 451 19.38 8.69 -3.96
C SER A 451 18.69 9.88 -4.64
N ILE A 452 17.37 9.81 -4.81
CA ILE A 452 16.57 10.91 -5.38
C ILE A 452 16.51 12.09 -4.39
N ASN A 453 16.25 11.82 -3.10
CA ASN A 453 16.23 12.86 -2.06
C ASN A 453 17.58 13.56 -1.92
N GLU A 454 18.70 12.79 -1.96
CA GLU A 454 20.05 13.36 -1.97
C GLU A 454 20.31 14.22 -3.21
N GLY A 455 19.87 13.77 -4.38
CA GLY A 455 19.94 14.56 -5.60
C GLY A 455 19.15 15.86 -5.47
N TRP A 456 17.92 15.79 -4.99
CA TRP A 456 17.08 16.98 -4.76
C TRP A 456 17.66 17.94 -3.71
N SER A 457 18.33 17.47 -2.70
CA SER A 457 18.98 18.33 -1.70
C SER A 457 20.16 19.13 -2.25
N LYS A 458 20.81 18.63 -3.32
CA LYS A 458 21.94 19.27 -4.01
C LYS A 458 21.50 20.16 -5.16
N LEU A 459 20.26 20.11 -5.58
CA LEU A 459 19.67 20.90 -6.65
C LEU A 459 18.79 22.02 -6.07
N PRO A 460 18.77 23.21 -6.69
CA PRO A 460 17.86 24.27 -6.23
C PRO A 460 16.41 23.77 -6.35
N PRO A 461 15.54 24.08 -5.38
CA PRO A 461 14.13 23.76 -5.51
C PRO A 461 13.52 24.55 -6.68
N PRO A 462 12.53 23.96 -7.38
CA PRO A 462 11.74 24.73 -8.33
C PRO A 462 11.08 25.94 -7.67
N PRO A 463 10.64 26.95 -8.44
CA PRO A 463 9.92 28.10 -7.91
C PRO A 463 8.53 27.66 -7.41
N PHE A 464 8.48 27.16 -6.19
CA PHE A 464 7.25 26.73 -5.53
C PHE A 464 6.39 27.91 -5.04
N PRO A 465 5.03 27.79 -5.14
CA PRO A 465 4.24 26.73 -5.76
C PRO A 465 4.29 26.79 -7.31
N ASN A 466 4.26 25.64 -7.99
CA ASN A 466 4.39 25.54 -9.45
C ASN A 466 3.28 24.77 -10.15
N TYR A 467 2.18 24.44 -9.47
CA TYR A 467 0.96 23.97 -10.13
C TYR A 467 -0.31 24.42 -9.39
N GLU A 468 -1.38 24.63 -10.16
CA GLU A 468 -2.71 24.96 -9.63
C GLU A 468 -3.44 23.69 -9.18
N PRO A 469 -4.26 23.75 -8.11
CA PRO A 469 -5.18 22.69 -7.75
C PRO A 469 -6.09 22.25 -8.91
N ALA A 470 -6.53 21.00 -8.91
CA ALA A 470 -7.39 20.40 -9.93
C ALA A 470 -6.78 20.35 -11.35
N THR A 471 -5.44 20.35 -11.45
CA THR A 471 -4.68 20.15 -12.68
C THR A 471 -4.06 18.76 -12.74
N GLN A 472 -3.21 18.52 -13.74
CA GLN A 472 -2.43 17.27 -13.86
C GLN A 472 -1.03 17.37 -13.19
N GLY A 473 -0.79 18.42 -12.40
CA GLY A 473 0.51 18.70 -11.79
C GLY A 473 1.30 19.76 -12.55
N PRO A 474 2.61 19.90 -12.26
CA PRO A 474 3.49 20.86 -12.92
C PRO A 474 3.56 20.64 -14.43
N ALA A 475 3.65 21.73 -15.21
CA ALA A 475 3.75 21.68 -16.67
C ALA A 475 4.97 20.86 -17.15
N GLU A 476 6.07 20.92 -16.41
CA GLU A 476 7.32 20.19 -16.70
C GLU A 476 7.15 18.66 -16.66
N ALA A 477 6.12 18.15 -15.95
CA ALA A 477 5.84 16.73 -15.92
C ALA A 477 5.34 16.18 -17.26
N SER A 478 4.86 17.05 -18.17
CA SER A 478 4.43 16.66 -19.51
C SER A 478 5.51 15.93 -20.32
N ARG A 479 6.80 16.20 -20.04
CA ARG A 479 7.94 15.52 -20.68
C ARG A 479 7.95 14.00 -20.44
N PHE A 480 7.36 13.52 -19.35
CA PHE A 480 7.24 12.09 -19.05
C PHE A 480 5.91 11.50 -19.53
N LEU A 481 4.90 12.34 -19.79
CA LEU A 481 3.58 11.87 -20.17
C LEU A 481 3.52 11.46 -21.67
N ASN A 482 4.50 11.90 -22.49
CA ASN A 482 4.61 11.58 -23.90
C ASN A 482 5.99 11.03 -24.28
N PRO A 483 6.40 9.84 -23.79
CA PRO A 483 7.74 9.29 -24.04
C PRO A 483 8.02 8.95 -25.50
N THR A 484 7.01 8.87 -26.36
CA THR A 484 7.13 8.63 -27.80
C THR A 484 7.83 9.75 -28.57
N GLN A 485 7.91 10.97 -28.02
CA GLN A 485 8.63 12.08 -28.68
C GLN A 485 10.15 12.05 -28.43
N THR A 486 10.63 11.35 -27.42
CA THR A 486 12.05 11.37 -27.00
C THR A 486 12.91 10.33 -27.75
N ARG A 487 12.32 9.34 -28.43
CA ARG A 487 13.05 8.31 -29.20
C ARG A 487 13.35 8.71 -30.68
N ARG A 488 13.00 9.91 -31.12
CA ARG A 488 13.24 10.40 -32.50
C ARG A 488 14.44 11.36 -32.63
N GLN A 489 15.33 11.41 -31.63
CA GLN A 489 16.60 12.16 -31.76
C GLN A 489 17.81 11.22 -31.71
#